data_f9bf889e1eabb0ea252df67e9188a6dd
#
_entry.id   f9bf889e1eabb0ea252df67e9188a6dd
#
_cell.length_a   1.000
_cell.length_b   1.000
_cell.length_c   1.000
_cell.angle_alpha   90.00
_cell.angle_beta   90.00
_cell.angle_gamma   90.00
#
_symmetry.space_group_name_H-M   'P 1'
#
loop_
_entity.id
_entity.type
_entity.pdbx_description
1 polymer ?
#
loop_
_entity_poly.entity_id
_entity_poly.type
_entity_poly.pdbx_seq_one_letter_code
_entity_poly.pdbx_strand_id
1 'polypeptide(L)'
;MNHVALDANRFSEDQPMTHFTRRNFVAGLSLLAASTALGGVSAAEGTGDLKVRWYGGGVFELAPPDDSTIVLVDAWIWNNTGFKGFGLQKPPELSSAAAYADSIKARNPRTVIVAMTHDHGDHFGDYFELIKALSDKDIDVKSVGQSDFMRVGIKDKFTTYGLDESKIVLNDGSGINLGGTATYKGARFIAVPAVHSTASGFPPIGFIIDLNGVRVYASGDTDLYGDMALIGKRYSPDLAFVCVGGGPFTMGPDDAAMACSMVGATNAIPVHYAHSPAVRGPEAADQFKSAMARLAPKVAVTLMKPGETARLHIASRVRA
;
A
#
# COMPACT_ATOMS: atom_id res chain seq x y z
N MET A 1 2.75 18.65 -47.33
CA MET A 1 1.37 18.22 -47.64
C MET A 1 1.44 16.82 -48.21
N ASN A 2 1.29 15.80 -47.42
CA ASN A 2 1.04 14.44 -47.90
C ASN A 2 0.06 13.81 -46.91
N HIS A 3 -1.18 13.73 -47.33
CA HIS A 3 -2.24 13.01 -46.64
C HIS A 3 -2.03 11.51 -46.85
N VAL A 4 -1.86 10.73 -45.76
CA VAL A 4 -2.02 9.28 -45.80
C VAL A 4 -3.45 8.98 -45.39
N ALA A 5 -4.25 8.52 -46.37
CA ALA A 5 -5.58 8.00 -46.16
C ALA A 5 -5.50 6.62 -45.50
N LEU A 6 -6.19 6.44 -44.37
CA LEU A 6 -6.41 5.16 -43.73
C LEU A 6 -7.54 4.41 -44.44
N ASP A 7 -7.22 3.29 -45.04
CA ASP A 7 -8.13 2.39 -45.74
C ASP A 7 -8.94 1.57 -44.74
N ALA A 8 -10.23 1.88 -44.60
CA ALA A 8 -11.19 1.23 -43.71
C ALA A 8 -11.99 0.17 -44.48
N ASN A 9 -11.38 -0.97 -44.84
CA ASN A 9 -12.13 -2.14 -45.31
C ASN A 9 -11.28 -3.41 -45.28
N ARG A 10 -11.28 -4.12 -44.15
CA ARG A 10 -11.00 -5.56 -44.08
C ARG A 10 -11.57 -6.13 -42.77
N PHE A 11 -12.85 -6.38 -42.72
CA PHE A 11 -13.42 -7.46 -41.90
C PHE A 11 -14.33 -8.26 -42.82
N SER A 12 -13.86 -9.43 -43.22
CA SER A 12 -14.66 -10.43 -43.92
C SER A 12 -15.56 -11.13 -42.91
N GLU A 13 -16.84 -11.09 -43.16
CA GLU A 13 -17.87 -11.95 -42.54
C GLU A 13 -17.59 -13.43 -42.89
N ASP A 14 -18.05 -14.29 -41.96
CA ASP A 14 -18.30 -15.72 -42.03
C ASP A 14 -17.49 -16.59 -41.08
N GLN A 15 -18.00 -16.67 -39.85
CA GLN A 15 -17.93 -17.90 -39.02
C GLN A 15 -19.32 -18.12 -38.37
N PRO A 16 -19.91 -19.32 -38.53
CA PRO A 16 -21.26 -19.59 -38.01
C PRO A 16 -21.26 -19.72 -36.49
N MET A 17 -22.11 -18.95 -35.83
CA MET A 17 -22.39 -19.13 -34.40
C MET A 17 -23.13 -20.43 -34.16
N THR A 18 -22.53 -21.36 -33.45
CA THR A 18 -23.19 -22.57 -32.95
C THR A 18 -24.13 -22.19 -31.80
N HIS A 19 -25.43 -22.32 -32.02
CA HIS A 19 -26.47 -22.20 -31.02
C HIS A 19 -26.36 -23.29 -29.95
N PHE A 20 -25.98 -22.92 -28.71
CA PHE A 20 -26.15 -23.79 -27.57
C PHE A 20 -27.61 -23.75 -27.10
N THR A 21 -28.36 -24.83 -27.37
CA THR A 21 -29.73 -24.99 -26.86
C THR A 21 -29.71 -25.57 -25.45
N ARG A 22 -30.63 -25.04 -24.59
CA ARG A 22 -30.83 -25.38 -23.15
C ARG A 22 -31.27 -26.83 -22.85
N ARG A 23 -30.96 -27.83 -23.67
CA ARG A 23 -31.60 -29.16 -23.56
C ARG A 23 -30.72 -30.34 -23.18
N ASN A 24 -29.45 -30.17 -22.84
CA ASN A 24 -28.54 -31.30 -22.49
C ASN A 24 -27.90 -31.19 -21.08
N PHE A 25 -28.67 -30.75 -20.09
CA PHE A 25 -28.20 -30.73 -18.69
C PHE A 25 -29.14 -31.49 -17.75
N VAL A 26 -29.54 -32.69 -18.09
CA VAL A 26 -30.14 -33.64 -17.15
C VAL A 26 -29.83 -35.05 -17.62
N ALA A 27 -28.75 -35.66 -17.18
CA ALA A 27 -28.60 -37.12 -16.97
C ALA A 27 -27.22 -37.36 -16.30
N GLY A 28 -27.22 -37.80 -15.05
CA GLY A 28 -25.99 -38.31 -14.43
C GLY A 28 -25.92 -38.07 -12.92
N LEU A 29 -27.00 -38.20 -12.16
CA LEU A 29 -26.92 -38.43 -10.70
C LEU A 29 -26.95 -39.92 -10.43
N SER A 30 -25.77 -40.53 -10.24
CA SER A 30 -25.65 -41.84 -9.58
C SER A 30 -25.08 -41.60 -8.19
N LEU A 31 -25.86 -41.91 -7.17
CA LEU A 31 -25.44 -41.92 -5.78
C LEU A 31 -24.32 -42.91 -5.56
N LEU A 32 -23.17 -42.44 -5.04
CA LEU A 32 -22.31 -43.24 -4.20
C LEU A 32 -22.11 -42.49 -2.87
N ALA A 33 -22.86 -42.93 -1.87
CA ALA A 33 -22.62 -42.53 -0.49
C ALA A 33 -21.35 -43.26 0.01
N ALA A 34 -20.24 -42.59 -0.06
CA ALA A 34 -19.04 -42.94 0.69
C ALA A 34 -18.91 -41.93 1.83
N SER A 35 -19.24 -42.35 3.04
CA SER A 35 -18.96 -41.63 4.28
C SER A 35 -17.46 -41.64 4.52
N THR A 36 -16.75 -40.65 3.98
CA THR A 36 -15.42 -40.28 4.48
C THR A 36 -15.64 -39.17 5.50
N ALA A 37 -15.34 -39.48 6.75
CA ALA A 37 -15.15 -38.48 7.80
C ALA A 37 -14.07 -37.50 7.31
N LEU A 38 -14.50 -36.41 6.70
CA LEU A 38 -13.65 -35.24 6.49
C LEU A 38 -13.38 -34.67 7.89
N GLY A 39 -12.25 -35.08 8.48
CA GLY A 39 -11.67 -34.32 9.56
C GLY A 39 -11.56 -32.88 9.07
N GLY A 40 -12.38 -32.01 9.65
CA GLY A 40 -12.29 -30.58 9.39
C GLY A 40 -10.86 -30.16 9.72
N VAL A 41 -10.09 -29.87 8.68
CA VAL A 41 -8.88 -29.06 8.86
C VAL A 41 -9.42 -27.71 9.32
N SER A 42 -9.46 -27.52 10.64
CA SER A 42 -9.56 -26.20 11.22
C SER A 42 -8.38 -25.42 10.65
N ALA A 43 -8.63 -24.60 9.63
CA ALA A 43 -7.65 -23.65 9.21
C ALA A 43 -7.35 -22.79 10.45
N ALA A 44 -6.18 -22.98 11.04
CA ALA A 44 -5.75 -22.23 12.19
C ALA A 44 -5.88 -20.75 11.85
N GLU A 45 -6.67 -20.01 12.61
CA GLU A 45 -6.63 -18.55 12.60
C GLU A 45 -5.18 -18.19 12.95
N GLY A 46 -4.42 -17.77 11.95
CA GLY A 46 -3.07 -17.29 12.17
C GLY A 46 -3.18 -15.95 12.88
N THR A 47 -2.39 -15.73 13.91
CA THR A 47 -2.18 -14.39 14.44
C THR A 47 -0.89 -13.84 13.83
N GLY A 48 -0.98 -12.65 13.26
CA GLY A 48 0.20 -11.94 12.77
C GLY A 48 0.55 -10.80 13.72
N ASP A 49 1.83 -10.70 14.06
CA ASP A 49 2.34 -9.55 14.82
C ASP A 49 3.05 -8.59 13.89
N LEU A 50 2.68 -7.33 13.94
CA LEU A 50 3.38 -6.24 13.23
C LEU A 50 3.83 -5.15 14.21
N LYS A 51 5.06 -4.70 14.01
CA LYS A 51 5.48 -3.39 14.47
C LYS A 51 5.11 -2.37 13.41
N VAL A 52 4.47 -1.30 13.83
CA VAL A 52 4.08 -0.18 13.00
C VAL A 52 4.73 1.07 13.58
N ARG A 53 5.42 1.85 12.77
CA ARG A 53 5.93 3.17 13.15
C ARG A 53 5.37 4.22 12.20
N TRP A 54 4.73 5.26 12.73
CA TRP A 54 4.26 6.37 11.91
C TRP A 54 5.25 7.53 11.96
N TYR A 55 5.68 8.03 10.80
CA TYR A 55 6.63 9.13 10.71
C TYR A 55 5.96 10.50 10.56
N GLY A 56 4.64 10.56 10.39
CA GLY A 56 3.86 11.74 10.06
C GLY A 56 3.50 11.79 8.57
N GLY A 57 2.53 12.63 8.20
CA GLY A 57 2.01 12.64 6.82
C GLY A 57 1.52 11.26 6.38
N GLY A 58 1.77 10.89 5.15
CA GLY A 58 1.45 9.58 4.58
C GLY A 58 2.48 8.48 4.91
N VAL A 59 3.59 8.78 5.60
CA VAL A 59 4.76 7.91 5.72
C VAL A 59 4.71 7.03 6.96
N PHE A 60 4.80 5.72 6.79
CA PHE A 60 4.85 4.77 7.89
C PHE A 60 5.70 3.53 7.56
N GLU A 61 6.08 2.82 8.59
CA GLU A 61 6.87 1.60 8.53
C GLU A 61 6.08 0.42 9.08
N LEU A 62 6.26 -0.72 8.45
CA LEU A 62 5.77 -2.03 8.87
C LEU A 62 6.96 -2.96 9.01
N ALA A 63 7.01 -3.74 10.09
CA ALA A 63 8.00 -4.79 10.27
C ALA A 63 7.43 -5.95 11.10
N PRO A 64 7.88 -7.19 10.89
CA PRO A 64 7.67 -8.25 11.86
C PRO A 64 8.40 -7.94 13.18
N PRO A 65 8.08 -8.62 14.29
CA PRO A 65 8.69 -8.37 15.60
C PRO A 65 10.21 -8.41 15.63
N ASP A 66 10.83 -9.23 14.77
CA ASP A 66 12.28 -9.42 14.67
C ASP A 66 13.00 -8.43 13.71
N ASP A 67 12.27 -7.49 13.12
CA ASP A 67 12.76 -6.55 12.12
C ASP A 67 13.42 -7.18 10.87
N SER A 68 13.17 -8.45 10.62
CA SER A 68 13.83 -9.16 9.51
C SER A 68 13.54 -8.58 8.13
N THR A 69 12.36 -7.99 7.93
CA THR A 69 11.94 -7.29 6.72
C THR A 69 11.24 -6.00 7.10
N ILE A 70 11.81 -4.87 6.72
CA ILE A 70 11.23 -3.55 6.99
C ILE A 70 10.58 -3.06 5.69
N VAL A 71 9.32 -2.70 5.75
CA VAL A 71 8.58 -2.07 4.66
C VAL A 71 8.27 -0.63 5.04
N LEU A 72 8.80 0.32 4.27
CA LEU A 72 8.42 1.71 4.31
C LEU A 72 7.36 1.96 3.24
N VAL A 73 6.26 2.59 3.61
CA VAL A 73 5.33 3.18 2.65
C VAL A 73 5.65 4.66 2.56
N ASP A 74 6.06 5.06 1.37
CA ASP A 74 6.58 6.38 1.01
C ASP A 74 7.89 6.76 1.70
N ALA A 75 8.50 7.87 1.27
CA ALA A 75 9.85 8.27 1.65
C ALA A 75 9.95 9.80 1.84
N TRP A 76 9.37 10.30 2.91
CA TRP A 76 9.48 11.68 3.35
C TRP A 76 9.68 11.69 4.88
N ILE A 77 10.93 11.57 5.34
CA ILE A 77 11.29 11.26 6.72
C ILE A 77 11.91 12.46 7.41
N TRP A 78 13.11 12.90 6.98
CA TRP A 78 13.81 14.01 7.64
C TRP A 78 13.27 15.39 7.23
N ASN A 79 12.69 15.53 6.04
CA ASN A 79 11.97 16.74 5.63
C ASN A 79 10.51 16.78 6.09
N ASN A 80 10.01 15.70 6.73
CA ASN A 80 8.63 15.58 7.18
C ASN A 80 8.29 16.59 8.28
N THR A 81 7.23 17.35 8.05
CA THR A 81 6.75 18.41 8.96
C THR A 81 5.68 17.93 9.93
N GLY A 82 5.28 16.66 9.90
CA GLY A 82 4.25 16.11 10.77
C GLY A 82 4.55 16.27 12.26
N PHE A 83 5.82 16.11 12.67
CA PHE A 83 6.25 16.36 14.05
C PHE A 83 5.92 17.79 14.50
N LYS A 84 6.21 18.79 13.65
CA LYS A 84 5.89 20.20 13.92
C LYS A 84 4.39 20.41 14.05
N GLY A 85 3.58 19.77 13.21
CA GLY A 85 2.13 19.86 13.24
C GLY A 85 1.53 19.36 14.55
N PHE A 86 2.19 18.42 15.21
CA PHE A 86 1.83 17.94 16.56
C PHE A 86 2.54 18.69 17.71
N GLY A 87 3.36 19.71 17.42
CA GLY A 87 4.18 20.37 18.44
C GLY A 87 5.27 19.48 19.04
N LEU A 88 5.69 18.44 18.33
CA LEU A 88 6.68 17.47 18.77
C LEU A 88 8.07 17.79 18.22
N GLN A 89 9.10 17.41 18.97
CA GLN A 89 10.48 17.40 18.48
C GLN A 89 10.72 16.12 17.65
N LYS A 90 11.36 16.27 16.49
CA LYS A 90 11.77 15.12 15.67
C LYS A 90 12.93 14.40 16.36
N PRO A 91 12.88 13.07 16.53
CA PRO A 91 13.98 12.29 17.09
C PRO A 91 15.27 12.41 16.25
N PRO A 92 16.45 12.38 16.90
CA PRO A 92 17.74 12.56 16.20
C PRO A 92 17.96 11.58 15.05
N GLU A 93 17.51 10.33 15.17
CA GLU A 93 17.62 9.31 14.13
C GLU A 93 16.77 9.62 12.88
N LEU A 94 15.86 10.58 12.96
CA LEU A 94 15.04 11.03 11.82
C LEU A 94 15.48 12.39 11.26
N SER A 95 16.68 12.87 11.65
CA SER A 95 17.13 14.21 11.29
C SER A 95 17.83 14.28 9.93
N SER A 96 18.29 13.15 9.40
CA SER A 96 18.98 13.06 8.10
C SER A 96 18.97 11.64 7.55
N ALA A 97 19.28 11.50 6.26
CA ALA A 97 19.44 10.20 5.61
C ALA A 97 20.46 9.30 6.33
N ALA A 98 21.61 9.86 6.71
CA ALA A 98 22.66 9.12 7.40
C ALA A 98 22.22 8.63 8.78
N ALA A 99 21.61 9.51 9.60
CA ALA A 99 21.12 9.15 10.93
C ALA A 99 20.04 8.07 10.85
N TYR A 100 19.14 8.18 9.87
CA TYR A 100 18.11 7.16 9.63
C TYR A 100 18.73 5.82 9.23
N ALA A 101 19.66 5.81 8.25
CA ALA A 101 20.33 4.60 7.81
C ALA A 101 21.13 3.92 8.93
N ASP A 102 21.79 4.68 9.82
CA ASP A 102 22.46 4.16 11.02
C ASP A 102 21.46 3.48 11.97
N SER A 103 20.30 4.09 12.19
CA SER A 103 19.25 3.53 13.04
C SER A 103 18.68 2.22 12.46
N ILE A 104 18.53 2.14 11.14
CA ILE A 104 18.10 0.91 10.46
C ILE A 104 19.20 -0.15 10.52
N LYS A 105 20.45 0.21 10.27
CA LYS A 105 21.60 -0.74 10.36
C LYS A 105 21.70 -1.39 11.74
N ALA A 106 21.46 -0.63 12.79
CA ALA A 106 21.49 -1.13 14.18
C ALA A 106 20.40 -2.18 14.45
N ARG A 107 19.29 -2.16 13.71
CA ARG A 107 18.22 -3.18 13.78
C ARG A 107 18.56 -4.45 13.01
N ASN A 108 19.59 -4.41 12.17
CA ASN A 108 20.11 -5.53 11.37
C ASN A 108 19.05 -6.25 10.51
N PRO A 109 18.25 -5.56 9.71
CA PRO A 109 17.26 -6.19 8.85
C PRO A 109 17.93 -6.99 7.73
N ARG A 110 17.26 -8.04 7.25
CA ARG A 110 17.66 -8.74 6.01
C ARG A 110 17.39 -7.92 4.76
N THR A 111 16.42 -7.00 4.83
CA THR A 111 16.07 -6.10 3.73
C THR A 111 15.21 -4.94 4.22
N VAL A 112 15.29 -3.83 3.50
CA VAL A 112 14.36 -2.70 3.58
C VAL A 112 13.68 -2.55 2.21
N ILE A 113 12.36 -2.44 2.17
CA ILE A 113 11.60 -2.25 0.94
C ILE A 113 10.82 -0.95 1.03
N VAL A 114 11.04 -0.06 0.07
CA VAL A 114 10.34 1.23 -0.03
C VAL A 114 9.20 1.10 -1.05
N ALA A 115 7.96 1.14 -0.58
CA ALA A 115 6.75 1.07 -1.40
C ALA A 115 6.24 2.48 -1.67
N MET A 116 6.39 2.94 -2.91
CA MET A 116 6.06 4.31 -3.32
C MET A 116 4.65 4.40 -3.88
N THR A 117 3.80 5.21 -3.25
CA THR A 117 2.41 5.41 -3.70
C THR A 117 2.31 6.38 -4.87
N HIS A 118 3.01 7.50 -4.79
CA HIS A 118 3.05 8.55 -5.83
C HIS A 118 4.20 9.54 -5.57
N ASP A 119 4.33 10.55 -6.42
CA ASP A 119 5.49 11.43 -6.52
C ASP A 119 5.31 12.85 -5.94
N HIS A 120 4.29 13.11 -5.14
CA HIS A 120 4.23 14.37 -4.40
C HIS A 120 5.37 14.47 -3.38
N GLY A 121 5.83 15.69 -3.10
CA GLY A 121 7.02 15.94 -2.29
C GLY A 121 6.91 15.41 -0.85
N ASP A 122 5.71 15.39 -0.28
CA ASP A 122 5.42 14.86 1.06
C ASP A 122 5.26 13.32 1.12
N HIS A 123 5.50 12.64 -0.02
CA HIS A 123 5.58 11.19 -0.15
C HIS A 123 6.94 10.75 -0.68
N PHE A 124 7.47 11.44 -1.69
CA PHE A 124 8.65 11.06 -2.45
C PHE A 124 9.91 11.88 -2.06
N GLY A 125 9.76 12.94 -1.27
CA GLY A 125 10.77 13.99 -1.12
C GLY A 125 12.17 13.54 -0.68
N ASP A 126 12.28 12.48 0.11
CA ASP A 126 13.56 11.97 0.63
C ASP A 126 14.01 10.65 -0.06
N TYR A 127 13.31 10.21 -1.11
CA TYR A 127 13.45 8.86 -1.67
C TYR A 127 14.87 8.50 -2.11
N PHE A 128 15.51 9.31 -2.97
CA PHE A 128 16.82 8.96 -3.51
C PHE A 128 17.93 9.02 -2.45
N GLU A 129 17.87 10.02 -1.56
CA GLU A 129 18.82 10.13 -0.46
C GLU A 129 18.67 8.96 0.52
N LEU A 130 17.42 8.52 0.76
CA LEU A 130 17.12 7.35 1.58
C LEU A 130 17.73 6.07 0.98
N ILE A 131 17.41 5.77 -0.29
CA ILE A 131 17.93 4.58 -0.98
C ILE A 131 19.46 4.59 -0.98
N LYS A 132 20.06 5.75 -1.30
CA LYS A 132 21.52 5.92 -1.29
C LYS A 132 22.13 5.64 0.08
N ALA A 133 21.61 6.26 1.14
CA ALA A 133 22.13 6.10 2.49
C ALA A 133 22.01 4.66 3.01
N LEU A 134 20.91 3.97 2.70
CA LEU A 134 20.75 2.56 3.04
C LEU A 134 21.73 1.67 2.25
N SER A 135 21.90 1.93 0.94
CA SER A 135 22.85 1.21 0.10
C SER A 135 24.30 1.41 0.55
N ASP A 136 24.68 2.62 0.94
CA ASP A 136 26.04 2.93 1.44
C ASP A 136 26.37 2.24 2.78
N LYS A 137 25.36 1.77 3.48
CA LYS A 137 25.48 0.96 4.71
C LYS A 137 25.43 -0.54 4.45
N ASP A 138 25.52 -0.99 3.20
CA ASP A 138 25.37 -2.40 2.81
C ASP A 138 24.06 -3.03 3.30
N ILE A 139 22.99 -2.24 3.34
CA ILE A 139 21.65 -2.75 3.60
C ILE A 139 21.05 -3.16 2.26
N ASP A 140 20.50 -4.37 2.20
CA ASP A 140 19.72 -4.81 1.03
C ASP A 140 18.44 -3.98 0.93
N VAL A 141 18.47 -2.94 0.10
CA VAL A 141 17.34 -2.05 -0.12
C VAL A 141 16.69 -2.34 -1.45
N LYS A 142 15.36 -2.42 -1.44
CA LYS A 142 14.51 -2.57 -2.61
C LYS A 142 13.45 -1.48 -2.66
N SER A 143 12.86 -1.31 -3.84
CA SER A 143 11.77 -0.37 -4.06
C SER A 143 10.70 -0.99 -4.95
N VAL A 144 9.45 -0.61 -4.73
CA VAL A 144 8.31 -0.98 -5.56
C VAL A 144 7.37 0.23 -5.69
N GLY A 145 6.86 0.46 -6.88
CA GLY A 145 5.93 1.54 -7.19
C GLY A 145 5.27 1.30 -8.54
N GLN A 146 4.46 2.26 -8.99
CA GLN A 146 3.79 2.18 -10.28
C GLN A 146 4.81 2.09 -11.43
N SER A 147 4.57 1.17 -12.36
CA SER A 147 5.55 0.76 -13.37
C SER A 147 6.07 1.92 -14.22
N ASP A 148 5.19 2.76 -14.77
CA ASP A 148 5.64 3.83 -15.66
C ASP A 148 6.39 4.92 -14.87
N PHE A 149 5.98 5.19 -13.64
CA PHE A 149 6.70 6.08 -12.74
C PHE A 149 8.12 5.55 -12.47
N MET A 150 8.27 4.28 -12.13
CA MET A 150 9.59 3.68 -11.85
C MET A 150 10.48 3.62 -13.08
N ARG A 151 9.93 3.21 -14.25
CA ARG A 151 10.69 2.98 -15.48
C ARG A 151 10.99 4.23 -16.30
N VAL A 152 10.12 5.23 -16.22
CA VAL A 152 10.19 6.44 -17.06
C VAL A 152 10.33 7.69 -16.19
N GLY A 153 9.53 7.80 -15.14
CA GLY A 153 9.49 9.01 -14.32
C GLY A 153 10.77 9.29 -13.55
N ILE A 154 11.42 8.27 -13.02
CA ILE A 154 12.57 8.43 -12.13
C ILE A 154 13.83 7.67 -12.54
N LYS A 155 13.82 6.92 -13.63
CA LYS A 155 14.93 6.07 -14.05
C LYS A 155 16.28 6.79 -14.11
N ASP A 156 16.32 7.91 -14.80
CA ASP A 156 17.57 8.66 -15.01
C ASP A 156 18.15 9.22 -13.69
N LYS A 157 17.30 9.44 -12.69
CA LYS A 157 17.73 9.93 -11.37
C LYS A 157 18.54 8.88 -10.60
N PHE A 158 18.28 7.57 -10.79
CA PHE A 158 19.10 6.53 -10.16
C PHE A 158 20.60 6.69 -10.52
N THR A 159 20.90 6.87 -11.79
CA THR A 159 22.27 7.11 -12.25
C THR A 159 22.89 8.37 -11.63
N THR A 160 22.13 9.45 -11.49
CA THR A 160 22.56 10.70 -10.85
C THR A 160 23.01 10.49 -9.39
N TYR A 161 22.36 9.57 -8.68
CA TYR A 161 22.72 9.19 -7.31
C TYR A 161 23.74 8.03 -7.23
N GLY A 162 24.26 7.56 -8.37
CA GLY A 162 25.19 6.43 -8.42
C GLY A 162 24.54 5.09 -8.04
N LEU A 163 23.25 4.96 -8.29
CA LEU A 163 22.44 3.77 -7.98
C LEU A 163 22.14 2.99 -9.24
N ASP A 164 22.00 1.67 -9.10
CA ASP A 164 21.59 0.76 -10.17
C ASP A 164 20.09 0.44 -10.00
N GLU A 165 19.25 1.03 -10.84
CA GLU A 165 17.81 0.84 -10.83
C GLU A 165 17.42 -0.64 -10.89
N SER A 166 18.08 -1.43 -11.76
CA SER A 166 17.75 -2.85 -11.97
C SER A 166 17.96 -3.72 -10.73
N LYS A 167 18.85 -3.28 -9.83
CA LYS A 167 19.11 -3.95 -8.55
C LYS A 167 18.18 -3.48 -7.43
N ILE A 168 17.65 -2.28 -7.53
CA ILE A 168 16.84 -1.63 -6.50
C ILE A 168 15.36 -1.82 -6.74
N VAL A 169 14.87 -1.49 -7.94
CA VAL A 169 13.45 -1.59 -8.25
C VAL A 169 13.05 -3.04 -8.51
N LEU A 170 12.04 -3.54 -7.80
CA LEU A 170 11.57 -4.92 -7.95
C LEU A 170 11.04 -5.19 -9.37
N ASN A 171 10.97 -6.47 -9.73
CA ASN A 171 10.62 -6.92 -11.07
C ASN A 171 11.61 -6.39 -12.15
N ASP A 172 12.91 -6.52 -11.86
CA ASP A 172 14.01 -6.15 -12.76
C ASP A 172 13.92 -4.70 -13.27
N GLY A 173 13.69 -3.77 -12.34
CA GLY A 173 13.57 -2.34 -12.65
C GLY A 173 12.17 -1.91 -13.11
N SER A 174 11.20 -2.82 -13.20
CA SER A 174 9.90 -2.53 -13.80
C SER A 174 8.83 -2.03 -12.84
N GLY A 175 8.97 -2.22 -11.53
CA GLY A 175 7.89 -1.94 -10.60
C GLY A 175 6.65 -2.80 -10.87
N ILE A 176 5.45 -2.28 -10.60
CA ILE A 176 4.18 -3.00 -10.80
C ILE A 176 3.09 -2.11 -11.39
N ASN A 177 2.26 -2.66 -12.28
CA ASN A 177 1.02 -2.01 -12.74
C ASN A 177 -0.13 -2.25 -11.75
N LEU A 178 -1.24 -1.54 -11.93
CA LEU A 178 -2.48 -1.77 -11.19
C LEU A 178 -2.91 -3.25 -11.31
N GLY A 179 -3.16 -3.88 -10.17
CA GLY A 179 -3.43 -5.31 -10.07
C GLY A 179 -2.19 -6.20 -10.17
N GLY A 180 -1.02 -5.64 -10.51
CA GLY A 180 0.26 -6.33 -10.56
C GLY A 180 0.80 -6.65 -9.16
N THR A 181 1.76 -7.57 -9.11
CA THR A 181 2.32 -8.09 -7.86
C THR A 181 3.85 -8.07 -7.90
N ALA A 182 4.47 -7.73 -6.77
CA ALA A 182 5.88 -7.98 -6.49
C ALA A 182 6.01 -8.73 -5.17
N THR A 183 7.01 -9.61 -5.06
CA THR A 183 7.30 -10.33 -3.82
C THR A 183 8.80 -10.32 -3.57
N TYR A 184 9.19 -9.99 -2.35
CA TYR A 184 10.59 -10.00 -1.95
C TYR A 184 10.73 -10.30 -0.45
N LYS A 185 11.58 -11.26 -0.11
CA LYS A 185 11.96 -11.64 1.28
C LYS A 185 10.81 -11.62 2.31
N GLY A 186 9.69 -12.25 1.97
CA GLY A 186 8.55 -12.42 2.86
C GLY A 186 7.51 -11.29 2.82
N ALA A 187 7.76 -10.23 2.07
CA ALA A 187 6.77 -9.20 1.79
C ALA A 187 6.20 -9.38 0.37
N ARG A 188 4.89 -9.22 0.21
CA ARG A 188 4.19 -9.22 -1.08
C ARG A 188 3.40 -7.93 -1.23
N PHE A 189 3.49 -7.33 -2.41
CA PHE A 189 2.85 -6.06 -2.76
C PHE A 189 1.92 -6.28 -3.93
N ILE A 190 0.73 -5.70 -3.86
CA ILE A 190 -0.23 -5.63 -4.96
C ILE A 190 -0.64 -4.17 -5.12
N ALA A 191 -0.43 -3.59 -6.31
CA ALA A 191 -0.91 -2.24 -6.57
C ALA A 191 -2.43 -2.22 -6.73
N VAL A 192 -3.08 -1.31 -6.03
CA VAL A 192 -4.52 -1.03 -6.14
C VAL A 192 -4.73 0.42 -6.56
N PRO A 193 -5.89 0.77 -7.16
CA PRO A 193 -6.16 2.14 -7.55
C PRO A 193 -6.11 3.12 -6.38
N ALA A 194 -5.73 4.36 -6.68
CA ALA A 194 -5.96 5.55 -5.87
C ALA A 194 -6.49 6.66 -6.78
N VAL A 195 -7.37 7.51 -6.25
CA VAL A 195 -7.99 8.64 -6.99
C VAL A 195 -7.37 9.93 -6.48
N HIS A 196 -6.31 10.35 -7.13
CA HIS A 196 -5.52 11.52 -6.74
C HIS A 196 -4.73 12.07 -7.94
N SER A 197 -4.17 13.26 -7.82
CA SER A 197 -3.21 13.80 -8.79
C SER A 197 -1.78 13.31 -8.49
N THR A 198 -0.87 13.55 -9.43
CA THR A 198 0.56 13.32 -9.26
C THR A 198 1.34 14.46 -9.92
N ALA A 199 2.57 14.70 -9.52
CA ALA A 199 3.40 15.75 -10.11
C ALA A 199 3.85 15.38 -11.54
N SER A 200 4.10 14.10 -11.81
CA SER A 200 4.56 13.61 -13.12
C SER A 200 3.44 13.24 -14.08
N GLY A 201 2.18 13.14 -13.61
CA GLY A 201 1.05 12.66 -14.39
C GLY A 201 0.93 11.13 -14.47
N PHE A 202 1.85 10.35 -13.88
CA PHE A 202 1.70 8.90 -13.75
C PHE A 202 0.64 8.54 -12.71
N PRO A 203 -0.14 7.46 -12.89
CA PRO A 203 -1.20 7.11 -11.96
C PRO A 203 -0.71 6.91 -10.52
N PRO A 204 -1.35 7.52 -9.51
CA PRO A 204 -1.10 7.18 -8.11
C PRO A 204 -1.64 5.79 -7.80
N ILE A 205 -1.05 5.13 -6.82
CA ILE A 205 -1.49 3.80 -6.37
C ILE A 205 -1.58 3.74 -4.85
N GLY A 206 -2.48 2.89 -4.38
CA GLY A 206 -2.40 2.32 -3.05
C GLY A 206 -1.77 0.93 -3.12
N PHE A 207 -1.59 0.29 -1.96
CA PHE A 207 -1.05 -1.06 -1.87
C PHE A 207 -1.92 -1.97 -1.02
N ILE A 208 -1.97 -3.25 -1.42
CA ILE A 208 -2.18 -4.36 -0.50
C ILE A 208 -0.80 -4.95 -0.22
N ILE A 209 -0.43 -5.02 1.05
CA ILE A 209 0.86 -5.53 1.51
C ILE A 209 0.63 -6.74 2.41
N ASP A 210 1.11 -7.90 1.99
CA ASP A 210 1.16 -9.08 2.86
C ASP A 210 2.53 -9.13 3.55
N LEU A 211 2.54 -9.06 4.89
CA LEU A 211 3.76 -9.13 5.70
C LEU A 211 3.46 -9.87 7.00
N ASN A 212 4.24 -10.89 7.29
CA ASN A 212 4.16 -11.68 8.54
C ASN A 212 2.74 -12.18 8.88
N GLY A 213 1.99 -12.63 7.87
CA GLY A 213 0.63 -13.14 8.03
C GLY A 213 -0.46 -12.07 8.12
N VAL A 214 -0.10 -10.79 8.17
CA VAL A 214 -1.04 -9.66 8.18
C VAL A 214 -1.14 -9.06 6.79
N ARG A 215 -2.36 -8.81 6.33
CA ARG A 215 -2.64 -8.08 5.10
C ARG A 215 -3.01 -6.63 5.40
N VAL A 216 -2.23 -5.72 4.88
CA VAL A 216 -2.37 -4.28 5.09
C VAL A 216 -2.88 -3.62 3.81
N TYR A 217 -3.91 -2.79 3.92
CA TYR A 217 -4.27 -1.81 2.90
C TYR A 217 -3.63 -0.48 3.23
N ALA A 218 -2.77 0.02 2.37
CA ALA A 218 -2.21 1.37 2.39
C ALA A 218 -2.91 2.19 1.32
N SER A 219 -3.73 3.15 1.70
CA SER A 219 -4.53 3.92 0.72
C SER A 219 -3.67 4.77 -0.22
N GLY A 220 -2.48 5.22 0.24
CA GLY A 220 -1.83 6.38 -0.33
C GLY A 220 -2.75 7.60 -0.18
N ASP A 221 -2.50 8.61 -1.00
CA ASP A 221 -3.42 9.74 -1.12
C ASP A 221 -4.53 9.40 -2.11
N THR A 222 -5.76 9.57 -1.67
CA THR A 222 -6.93 9.22 -2.48
C THR A 222 -8.19 9.95 -2.00
N ASP A 223 -9.14 10.11 -2.92
CA ASP A 223 -10.53 10.34 -2.60
C ASP A 223 -11.24 9.01 -2.30
N LEU A 224 -12.47 9.08 -1.79
CA LEU A 224 -13.38 7.95 -1.65
C LEU A 224 -13.94 7.55 -3.03
N TYR A 225 -13.87 6.26 -3.37
CA TYR A 225 -14.39 5.76 -4.64
C TYR A 225 -15.01 4.36 -4.50
N GLY A 226 -15.94 4.03 -5.41
CA GLY A 226 -16.78 2.82 -5.28
C GLY A 226 -16.01 1.49 -5.29
N ASP A 227 -14.91 1.41 -6.04
CA ASP A 227 -14.13 0.18 -6.20
C ASP A 227 -13.33 -0.20 -4.94
N MET A 228 -13.29 0.63 -3.90
CA MET A 228 -12.77 0.25 -2.59
C MET A 228 -13.49 -0.98 -2.03
N ALA A 229 -14.80 -1.13 -2.30
CA ALA A 229 -15.55 -2.33 -1.95
C ALA A 229 -15.04 -3.59 -2.70
N LEU A 230 -14.61 -3.43 -3.94
CA LEU A 230 -14.01 -4.52 -4.71
C LEU A 230 -12.62 -4.90 -4.17
N ILE A 231 -11.82 -3.92 -3.73
CA ILE A 231 -10.55 -4.17 -3.03
C ILE A 231 -10.82 -5.01 -1.79
N GLY A 232 -11.80 -4.61 -0.97
CA GLY A 232 -12.22 -5.37 0.22
C GLY A 232 -12.63 -6.80 -0.10
N LYS A 233 -13.48 -6.99 -1.10
CA LYS A 233 -13.95 -8.32 -1.55
C LYS A 233 -12.81 -9.21 -2.06
N ARG A 234 -11.85 -8.64 -2.80
CA ARG A 234 -10.74 -9.42 -3.39
C ARG A 234 -9.65 -9.76 -2.40
N TYR A 235 -9.34 -8.85 -1.48
CA TYR A 235 -8.12 -8.94 -0.70
C TYR A 235 -8.37 -9.09 0.81
N SER A 236 -9.52 -8.68 1.31
CA SER A 236 -9.88 -8.81 2.74
C SER A 236 -8.75 -8.35 3.68
N PRO A 237 -8.34 -7.07 3.65
CA PRO A 237 -7.25 -6.59 4.50
C PRO A 237 -7.61 -6.70 5.98
N ASP A 238 -6.60 -6.93 6.81
CA ASP A 238 -6.74 -7.01 8.28
C ASP A 238 -6.54 -5.63 8.91
N LEU A 239 -5.67 -4.82 8.31
CA LEU A 239 -5.31 -3.48 8.76
C LEU A 239 -5.42 -2.49 7.59
N ALA A 240 -5.95 -1.30 7.82
CA ALA A 240 -5.97 -0.21 6.85
C ALA A 240 -5.23 1.02 7.39
N PHE A 241 -4.32 1.56 6.59
CA PHE A 241 -3.80 2.92 6.73
C PHE A 241 -4.56 3.81 5.74
N VAL A 242 -5.24 4.82 6.25
CA VAL A 242 -6.11 5.68 5.42
C VAL A 242 -5.80 7.15 5.64
N CYS A 243 -5.72 7.91 4.55
CA CYS A 243 -5.57 9.35 4.60
C CYS A 243 -6.84 9.99 5.18
N VAL A 244 -6.67 10.91 6.14
CA VAL A 244 -7.78 11.61 6.83
C VAL A 244 -7.63 13.13 6.83
N GLY A 245 -6.57 13.65 6.18
CA GLY A 245 -6.25 15.07 6.18
C GLY A 245 -7.31 15.95 5.53
N GLY A 246 -8.06 15.42 4.58
CA GLY A 246 -9.09 16.18 3.87
C GLY A 246 -8.53 17.39 3.15
N GLY A 247 -9.19 18.55 3.34
CA GLY A 247 -8.82 19.77 2.66
C GLY A 247 -9.11 19.66 1.15
N PRO A 248 -8.27 20.25 0.29
CA PRO A 248 -8.43 20.14 -1.16
C PRO A 248 -7.79 18.87 -1.76
N PHE A 249 -7.24 17.96 -0.95
CA PHE A 249 -6.34 16.95 -1.45
C PHE A 249 -6.84 15.51 -1.33
N THR A 250 -7.38 15.12 -0.17
CA THR A 250 -7.68 13.70 0.15
C THR A 250 -9.00 13.54 0.87
N MET A 251 -9.36 12.28 1.18
CA MET A 251 -10.49 11.99 2.07
C MET A 251 -10.38 12.75 3.39
N GLY A 252 -11.53 13.22 3.88
CA GLY A 252 -11.69 13.65 5.26
C GLY A 252 -12.02 12.48 6.18
N PRO A 253 -12.19 12.73 7.49
CA PRO A 253 -12.45 11.68 8.48
C PRO A 253 -13.68 10.81 8.21
N ASP A 254 -14.79 11.37 7.73
CA ASP A 254 -16.02 10.63 7.44
C ASP A 254 -15.85 9.73 6.21
N ASP A 255 -15.26 10.25 5.13
CA ASP A 255 -14.99 9.47 3.91
C ASP A 255 -13.98 8.35 4.18
N ALA A 256 -12.95 8.61 4.96
CA ALA A 256 -11.98 7.60 5.38
C ALA A 256 -12.62 6.48 6.24
N ALA A 257 -13.59 6.81 7.09
CA ALA A 257 -14.33 5.81 7.83
C ALA A 257 -15.23 4.96 6.91
N MET A 258 -15.85 5.57 5.89
CA MET A 258 -16.57 4.83 4.84
C MET A 258 -15.62 3.93 4.05
N ALA A 259 -14.44 4.43 3.66
CA ALA A 259 -13.41 3.65 2.99
C ALA A 259 -13.01 2.40 3.81
N CYS A 260 -12.76 2.55 5.12
CA CYS A 260 -12.49 1.42 6.01
C CYS A 260 -13.62 0.38 6.02
N SER A 261 -14.87 0.83 6.04
CA SER A 261 -16.05 -0.07 5.94
C SER A 261 -16.07 -0.80 4.59
N MET A 262 -15.79 -0.10 3.49
CA MET A 262 -15.82 -0.66 2.13
C MET A 262 -14.70 -1.67 1.91
N VAL A 263 -13.46 -1.35 2.31
CA VAL A 263 -12.33 -2.29 2.21
C VAL A 263 -12.45 -3.42 3.25
N GLY A 264 -13.32 -3.26 4.23
CA GLY A 264 -13.65 -4.30 5.20
C GLY A 264 -12.50 -4.66 6.12
N ALA A 265 -11.56 -3.76 6.40
CA ALA A 265 -10.49 -3.97 7.37
C ALA A 265 -11.06 -4.20 8.78
N THR A 266 -10.34 -4.95 9.62
CA THR A 266 -10.70 -5.14 11.04
C THR A 266 -10.03 -4.12 11.96
N ASN A 267 -8.95 -3.52 11.47
CA ASN A 267 -8.19 -2.49 12.19
C ASN A 267 -7.90 -1.31 11.25
N ALA A 268 -7.83 -0.11 11.78
CA ALA A 268 -7.53 1.09 11.01
C ALA A 268 -6.61 2.05 11.77
N ILE A 269 -5.71 2.69 11.04
CA ILE A 269 -4.82 3.75 11.51
C ILE A 269 -4.97 4.94 10.56
N PRO A 270 -5.38 6.12 11.07
CA PRO A 270 -5.42 7.34 10.26
C PRO A 270 -4.01 7.89 10.05
N VAL A 271 -3.75 8.33 8.81
CA VAL A 271 -2.50 8.97 8.39
C VAL A 271 -2.78 10.21 7.55
N HIS A 272 -1.75 10.87 7.07
CA HIS A 272 -1.82 12.02 6.16
C HIS A 272 -2.62 13.21 6.71
N TYR A 273 -2.28 13.64 7.93
CA TYR A 273 -2.86 14.83 8.60
C TYR A 273 -1.80 15.54 9.44
N ALA A 274 -2.05 16.78 9.82
CA ALA A 274 -1.22 17.63 10.66
C ALA A 274 0.22 17.89 10.13
N HIS A 275 0.50 17.64 8.85
CA HIS A 275 1.81 17.89 8.25
C HIS A 275 1.85 19.16 7.38
N SER A 276 0.70 19.78 7.13
CA SER A 276 0.58 20.99 6.31
C SER A 276 -0.59 21.84 6.81
N PRO A 277 -0.52 23.18 6.69
CA PRO A 277 -1.67 24.04 6.96
C PRO A 277 -2.87 23.82 6.03
N ALA A 278 -2.66 23.15 4.89
CA ALA A 278 -3.71 22.88 3.91
C ALA A 278 -4.52 21.60 4.23
N VAL A 279 -4.08 20.81 5.20
CA VAL A 279 -4.80 19.63 5.71
C VAL A 279 -5.22 19.85 7.16
N ARG A 280 -6.14 18.99 7.64
CA ARG A 280 -6.58 19.07 9.04
C ARG A 280 -5.41 18.87 10.00
N GLY A 281 -5.51 19.50 11.18
CA GLY A 281 -4.56 19.33 12.26
C GLY A 281 -4.70 18.00 13.01
N PRO A 282 -4.09 17.89 14.20
CA PRO A 282 -4.13 16.68 15.01
C PRO A 282 -5.53 16.20 15.40
N GLU A 283 -6.51 17.11 15.43
CA GLU A 283 -7.93 16.81 15.71
C GLU A 283 -8.58 15.87 14.68
N ALA A 284 -8.00 15.73 13.49
CA ALA A 284 -8.48 14.80 12.47
C ALA A 284 -8.53 13.35 12.99
N ALA A 285 -7.61 12.98 13.87
CA ALA A 285 -7.57 11.64 14.48
C ALA A 285 -8.81 11.37 15.34
N ASP A 286 -9.23 12.29 16.18
CA ASP A 286 -10.42 12.16 17.03
C ASP A 286 -11.71 12.25 16.21
N GLN A 287 -11.72 13.09 15.17
CA GLN A 287 -12.82 13.17 14.20
C GLN A 287 -12.97 11.82 13.47
N PHE A 288 -11.87 11.23 13.00
CA PHE A 288 -11.87 9.90 12.38
C PHE A 288 -12.38 8.82 13.34
N LYS A 289 -11.87 8.78 14.58
CA LYS A 289 -12.36 7.83 15.58
C LYS A 289 -13.85 7.94 15.84
N SER A 290 -14.37 9.18 15.87
CA SER A 290 -15.81 9.45 16.03
C SER A 290 -16.62 9.01 14.79
N ALA A 291 -16.10 9.22 13.57
CA ALA A 291 -16.69 8.76 12.34
C ALA A 291 -16.72 7.21 12.27
N MET A 292 -15.61 6.56 12.65
CA MET A 292 -15.51 5.09 12.70
C MET A 292 -16.54 4.48 13.65
N ALA A 293 -16.78 5.08 14.81
CA ALA A 293 -17.80 4.61 15.76
C ALA A 293 -19.22 4.64 15.16
N ARG A 294 -19.49 5.55 14.22
CA ARG A 294 -20.79 5.67 13.52
C ARG A 294 -20.87 4.78 12.27
N LEU A 295 -19.83 4.76 11.45
CA LEU A 295 -19.85 4.23 10.08
C LEU A 295 -19.21 2.84 9.96
N ALA A 296 -18.27 2.51 10.83
CA ALA A 296 -17.55 1.25 10.85
C ALA A 296 -17.31 0.72 12.29
N PRO A 297 -18.34 0.55 13.11
CA PRO A 297 -18.22 0.32 14.57
C PRO A 297 -17.51 -1.01 14.94
N LYS A 298 -17.34 -1.91 13.96
CA LYS A 298 -16.63 -3.21 14.17
C LYS A 298 -15.14 -3.12 13.91
N VAL A 299 -14.64 -1.98 13.41
CA VAL A 299 -13.23 -1.79 13.08
C VAL A 299 -12.53 -1.17 14.29
N ALA A 300 -11.47 -1.81 14.79
CA ALA A 300 -10.65 -1.26 15.84
C ALA A 300 -9.79 -0.11 15.31
N VAL A 301 -9.74 1.00 16.04
CA VAL A 301 -8.99 2.19 15.64
C VAL A 301 -7.79 2.38 16.56
N THR A 302 -6.59 2.44 15.99
CA THR A 302 -5.36 2.79 16.69
C THR A 302 -4.94 4.20 16.26
N LEU A 303 -4.88 5.12 17.21
CA LEU A 303 -4.36 6.47 16.99
C LEU A 303 -2.88 6.51 17.39
N MET A 304 -2.06 7.16 16.58
CA MET A 304 -0.62 7.29 16.78
C MET A 304 -0.19 8.74 16.67
N LYS A 305 0.94 9.06 17.29
CA LYS A 305 1.67 10.32 17.06
C LYS A 305 2.90 10.07 16.19
N PRO A 306 3.38 11.07 15.44
CA PRO A 306 4.61 10.95 14.68
C PRO A 306 5.78 10.47 15.55
N GLY A 307 6.51 9.45 15.07
CA GLY A 307 7.62 8.82 15.78
C GLY A 307 7.22 7.63 16.67
N GLU A 308 5.94 7.50 17.04
CA GLU A 308 5.48 6.35 17.85
C GLU A 308 5.60 5.04 17.09
N THR A 309 5.93 4.00 17.85
CA THR A 309 5.89 2.61 17.39
C THR A 309 4.85 1.84 18.18
N ALA A 310 3.89 1.24 17.49
CA ALA A 310 2.91 0.32 18.06
C ALA A 310 3.25 -1.12 17.69
N ARG A 311 2.99 -2.06 18.61
CA ARG A 311 2.96 -3.49 18.30
C ARG A 311 1.50 -3.91 18.21
N LEU A 312 1.12 -4.40 17.04
CA LEU A 312 -0.25 -4.83 16.77
C LEU A 312 -0.27 -6.36 16.69
N HIS A 313 -1.11 -6.94 17.54
CA HIS A 313 -1.45 -8.35 17.45
C HIS A 313 -2.76 -8.48 16.68
N ILE A 314 -2.68 -8.92 15.45
CA ILE A 314 -3.81 -8.92 14.52
C ILE A 314 -4.23 -10.36 14.23
N ALA A 315 -5.48 -10.69 14.54
CA ALA A 315 -6.07 -11.95 14.09
C ALA A 315 -6.15 -11.94 12.56
N SER A 316 -5.35 -12.78 11.91
CA SER A 316 -5.38 -12.90 10.45
C SER A 316 -6.60 -13.72 10.03
N ARG A 317 -7.29 -13.25 8.97
CA ARG A 317 -8.44 -13.98 8.43
C ARG A 317 -7.97 -15.21 7.67
N VAL A 318 -8.74 -16.30 7.76
CA VAL A 318 -8.61 -17.43 6.84
C VAL A 318 -8.91 -16.93 5.43
N ARG A 319 -7.95 -17.07 4.54
CA ARG A 319 -8.07 -16.67 3.13
C ARG A 319 -8.08 -17.93 2.27
N ALA A 320 -9.09 -18.03 1.42
CA ALA A 320 -9.20 -19.10 0.46
C ALA A 320 -8.15 -18.95 -0.67
#